data_d771813ae5b83396a481eefacd078905
#
_entry.id   d771813ae5b83396a481eefacd078905
#
_cell.length_a   1.000
_cell.length_b   1.000
_cell.length_c   1.000
_cell.angle_alpha   90.00
_cell.angle_beta   90.00
_cell.angle_gamma   90.00
#
_symmetry.space_group_name_H-M   'P 1'
#
loop_
_entity.id
_entity.type
_entity.pdbx_description
1 polymer ?
#
loop_
_entity_poly.entity_id
_entity_poly.type
_entity_poly.pdbx_seq_one_letter_code
_entity_poly.pdbx_strand_id
1 'polypeptide(L)'
;MNYWLIIKIKRWGPIVEKGINVLYQANEAFVIPLGVSIISLLENNKEMETIEINILDDGIEEDSKKHLSALINRYNRTLRFIDG
;
A
#
# COMPACT_ATOMS: atom_id res chain seq x y z
N MET A 1 12.57 -21.17 -0.06
CA MET A 1 11.64 -20.29 -0.76
C MET A 1 11.40 -19.07 0.07
N ASN A 2 11.76 -17.92 -0.45
CA ASN A 2 11.73 -16.70 0.34
C ASN A 2 10.65 -15.77 -0.21
N TYR A 3 9.57 -15.70 0.50
CA TYR A 3 8.54 -14.74 0.23
C TYR A 3 8.63 -13.65 1.27
N TRP A 4 8.57 -12.44 0.81
CA TRP A 4 8.63 -11.31 1.72
C TRP A 4 7.58 -10.29 1.40
N LEU A 5 7.06 -9.75 2.46
CA LEU A 5 6.29 -8.54 2.40
C LEU A 5 7.06 -7.53 3.22
N ILE A 6 7.64 -6.55 2.55
CA ILE A 6 8.39 -5.50 3.23
C ILE A 6 7.47 -4.29 3.35
N ILE A 7 7.33 -3.80 4.57
CA ILE A 7 6.54 -2.62 4.85
C ILE A 7 7.46 -1.58 5.47
N LYS A 8 7.53 -0.42 4.83
CA LYS A 8 8.20 0.74 5.40
C LYS A 8 7.20 1.85 5.56
N ILE A 9 6.96 2.24 6.79
CA ILE A 9 6.03 3.31 7.10
C ILE A 9 6.84 4.50 7.56
N LYS A 10 6.64 5.62 6.89
CA LYS A 10 7.28 6.86 7.27
C LYS A 10 6.22 7.88 7.57
N ARG A 11 6.18 8.33 8.81
CA ARG A 11 5.37 9.47 9.22
C ARG A 11 6.22 10.70 9.09
N TRP A 12 5.68 11.70 8.46
CA TRP A 12 6.39 12.95 8.22
C TRP A 12 5.41 14.10 8.22
N GLY A 13 5.98 15.27 8.27
CA GLY A 13 5.22 16.49 8.34
C GLY A 13 5.25 17.09 9.71
N PRO A 14 5.11 18.38 9.74
CA PRO A 14 5.00 19.09 11.01
C PRO A 14 3.66 18.76 11.68
N ILE A 15 3.48 19.31 12.83
CA ILE A 15 2.32 19.05 13.70
C ILE A 15 0.99 19.27 12.98
N VAL A 16 0.96 20.13 11.95
CA VAL A 16 -0.27 20.47 11.23
C VAL A 16 -0.57 19.55 10.05
N GLU A 17 0.38 18.76 9.61
CA GLU A 17 0.17 17.82 8.50
C GLU A 17 0.31 16.40 8.98
N LYS A 18 -0.71 15.60 8.71
CA LYS A 18 -0.69 14.18 9.02
C LYS A 18 -0.67 13.39 7.74
N GLY A 19 0.50 12.85 7.43
CA GLY A 19 0.67 12.04 6.25
C GLY A 19 1.38 10.74 6.56
N ILE A 20 1.01 9.72 5.83
CA ILE A 20 1.68 8.42 5.87
C ILE A 20 2.12 8.08 4.46
N ASN A 21 3.38 7.68 4.34
CA ASN A 21 3.92 7.15 3.10
C ASN A 21 4.39 5.74 3.39
N VAL A 22 3.82 4.78 2.68
CA VAL A 22 4.09 3.36 2.93
C VAL A 22 4.71 2.77 1.69
N LEU A 23 5.75 1.98 1.87
CA LEU A 23 6.33 1.19 0.80
C LEU A 23 6.16 -0.29 1.12
N TYR A 24 5.48 -0.99 0.22
CA TYR A 24 5.39 -2.43 0.22
C TYR A 24 6.27 -2.98 -0.89
N GLN A 25 6.75 -4.19 -0.69
CA GLN A 25 7.37 -4.95 -1.77
C GLN A 25 6.69 -6.32 -1.78
N ALA A 26 6.20 -6.74 -2.93
CA ALA A 26 5.46 -8.00 -3.00
C ALA A 26 5.48 -8.58 -4.41
N ASN A 27 5.32 -9.89 -4.47
CA ASN A 27 5.05 -10.61 -5.70
C ASN A 27 3.62 -11.17 -5.64
N GLU A 28 3.22 -11.89 -6.67
CA GLU A 28 1.86 -12.43 -6.75
C GLU A 28 1.52 -13.35 -5.56
N ALA A 29 2.48 -14.08 -5.03
CA ALA A 29 2.24 -14.98 -3.90
C ALA A 29 1.80 -14.24 -2.63
N PHE A 30 2.10 -12.96 -2.53
CA PHE A 30 1.76 -12.14 -1.36
C PHE A 30 0.61 -11.17 -1.59
N VAL A 31 -0.10 -11.30 -2.71
CA VAL A 31 -1.18 -10.36 -3.01
C VAL A 31 -2.27 -10.36 -1.94
N ILE A 32 -2.65 -11.52 -1.44
CA ILE A 32 -3.70 -11.58 -0.42
C ILE A 32 -3.25 -10.95 0.90
N PRO A 33 -2.13 -11.35 1.50
CA PRO A 33 -1.67 -10.67 2.72
C PRO A 33 -1.36 -9.18 2.48
N LEU A 34 -0.91 -8.82 1.28
CA LEU A 34 -0.71 -7.42 0.92
C LEU A 34 -2.03 -6.64 1.01
N GLY A 35 -3.09 -7.18 0.40
CA GLY A 35 -4.40 -6.55 0.43
C GLY A 35 -4.94 -6.41 1.85
N VAL A 36 -4.79 -7.45 2.65
CA VAL A 36 -5.22 -7.41 4.06
C VAL A 36 -4.46 -6.34 4.82
N SER A 37 -3.15 -6.26 4.63
CA SER A 37 -2.33 -5.25 5.29
C SER A 37 -2.74 -3.83 4.88
N ILE A 38 -2.99 -3.61 3.60
CA ILE A 38 -3.43 -2.30 3.10
C ILE A 38 -4.77 -1.92 3.70
N ILE A 39 -5.73 -2.84 3.70
CA ILE A 39 -7.05 -2.57 4.28
C ILE A 39 -6.91 -2.20 5.76
N SER A 40 -6.12 -2.95 6.49
CA SER A 40 -5.89 -2.68 7.90
C SER A 40 -5.29 -1.29 8.12
N LEU A 41 -4.30 -0.93 7.29
CA LEU A 41 -3.69 0.39 7.35
C LEU A 41 -4.72 1.49 7.11
N LEU A 42 -5.53 1.34 6.07
CA LEU A 42 -6.50 2.37 5.69
C LEU A 42 -7.63 2.46 6.70
N GLU A 43 -8.11 1.33 7.22
CA GLU A 43 -9.18 1.31 8.22
C GLU A 43 -8.74 1.95 9.53
N ASN A 44 -7.50 1.75 9.92
CA ASN A 44 -6.99 2.25 11.19
C ASN A 44 -6.44 3.68 11.11
N ASN A 45 -6.42 4.28 9.94
CA ASN A 45 -5.85 5.61 9.74
C ASN A 45 -6.74 6.51 8.89
N LYS A 46 -8.05 6.39 9.09
CA LYS A 46 -9.01 7.18 8.31
C LYS A 46 -8.88 8.68 8.55
N GLU A 47 -8.40 9.06 9.72
CA GLU A 47 -8.22 10.47 10.09
C GLU A 47 -6.98 11.12 9.45
N MET A 48 -6.12 10.32 8.85
CA MET A 48 -4.94 10.87 8.18
C MET A 48 -5.32 11.68 6.96
N GLU A 49 -4.75 12.85 6.79
CA GLU A 49 -5.05 13.72 5.66
C GLU A 49 -4.56 13.12 4.36
N THR A 50 -3.37 12.53 4.37
CA THR A 50 -2.80 11.89 3.19
C THR A 50 -2.27 10.52 3.53
N ILE A 51 -2.54 9.56 2.66
CA ILE A 51 -1.92 8.24 2.72
C ILE A 51 -1.48 7.89 1.30
N GLU A 52 -0.19 7.73 1.12
CA GLU A 52 0.37 7.30 -0.15
C GLU A 52 0.87 5.87 -0.01
N ILE A 53 0.36 5.01 -0.85
CA ILE A 53 0.76 3.61 -0.85
C ILE A 53 1.58 3.35 -2.10
N ASN A 54 2.81 2.91 -1.90
CA ASN A 54 3.72 2.56 -2.97
C ASN A 54 3.98 1.07 -2.89
N ILE A 55 3.85 0.39 -4.02
CA ILE A 55 4.08 -1.05 -4.08
C ILE A 55 5.21 -1.30 -5.08
N LEU A 56 6.32 -1.81 -4.57
CA LEU A 56 7.40 -2.29 -5.41
C LEU A 56 6.96 -3.62 -5.99
N ASP A 57 6.67 -3.62 -7.28
CA ASP A 57 6.10 -4.76 -7.99
C ASP A 57 7.20 -5.75 -8.35
N ASP A 58 7.20 -6.87 -7.66
CA ASP A 58 8.15 -7.94 -7.87
C ASP A 58 7.46 -9.16 -8.49
N GLY A 59 6.60 -8.91 -9.47
CA GLY A 59 5.89 -9.96 -10.19
C GLY A 59 4.41 -10.08 -9.81
N ILE A 60 3.72 -8.95 -9.65
CA ILE A 60 2.28 -8.95 -9.41
C ILE A 60 1.56 -8.97 -10.75
N GLU A 61 0.56 -9.84 -10.87
CA GLU A 61 -0.23 -9.96 -12.10
C GLU A 61 -1.13 -8.74 -12.30
N GLU A 62 -1.45 -8.44 -13.54
CA GLU A 62 -2.25 -7.27 -13.90
C GLU A 62 -3.63 -7.27 -13.24
N ASP A 63 -4.28 -8.44 -13.19
CA ASP A 63 -5.60 -8.53 -12.56
C ASP A 63 -5.53 -8.19 -11.08
N SER A 64 -4.49 -8.63 -10.40
CA SER A 64 -4.28 -8.32 -9.00
C SER A 64 -4.02 -6.83 -8.78
N LYS A 65 -3.25 -6.22 -9.68
CA LYS A 65 -3.02 -4.77 -9.62
C LYS A 65 -4.33 -4.00 -9.76
N LYS A 66 -5.21 -4.43 -10.65
CA LYS A 66 -6.53 -3.80 -10.84
C LYS A 66 -7.37 -3.90 -9.58
N HIS A 67 -7.37 -5.08 -8.94
CA HIS A 67 -8.11 -5.27 -7.70
C HIS A 67 -7.57 -4.38 -6.57
N LEU A 68 -6.25 -4.31 -6.44
CA LEU A 68 -5.64 -3.45 -5.44
C LEU A 68 -5.96 -1.97 -5.68
N SER A 69 -5.91 -1.55 -6.94
CA SER A 69 -6.23 -0.17 -7.30
C SER A 69 -7.69 0.16 -6.98
N ALA A 70 -8.61 -0.74 -7.31
CA ALA A 70 -10.03 -0.54 -7.00
C ALA A 70 -10.26 -0.45 -5.48
N LEU A 71 -9.59 -1.29 -4.73
CA LEU A 71 -9.68 -1.30 -3.28
C LEU A 71 -9.25 0.04 -2.69
N ILE A 72 -8.08 0.51 -3.10
CA ILE A 72 -7.52 1.75 -2.55
C ILE A 72 -8.33 2.96 -2.99
N ASN A 73 -8.88 2.94 -4.21
CA ASN A 73 -9.74 4.01 -4.69
C ASN A 73 -11.02 4.16 -3.85
N ARG A 74 -11.53 3.07 -3.28
CA ARG A 74 -12.70 3.14 -2.39
C ARG A 74 -12.43 3.97 -1.14
N TYR A 75 -11.17 4.05 -0.74
CA TYR A 75 -10.75 4.83 0.42
C TYR A 75 -10.30 6.24 0.05
N ASN A 76 -10.36 6.60 -1.24
CA ASN A 76 -9.88 7.89 -1.75
C ASN A 76 -8.41 8.12 -1.41
N ARG A 77 -7.61 7.08 -1.55
CA ARG A 77 -6.18 7.15 -1.28
C ARG A 77 -5.37 6.96 -2.55
N THR A 78 -4.10 7.29 -2.48
CA THR A 78 -3.19 7.24 -3.62
C THR A 78 -2.42 5.93 -3.63
N LEU A 79 -2.39 5.30 -4.80
CA LEU A 79 -1.62 4.08 -5.02
C LEU A 79 -0.66 4.28 -6.18
N ARG A 80 0.55 3.80 -6.01
CA ARG A 80 1.56 3.79 -7.06
C ARG A 80 2.25 2.43 -7.09
N PHE A 81 2.35 1.86 -8.29
CA PHE A 81 3.18 0.69 -8.52
C PHE A 81 4.54 1.13 -9.05
N ILE A 82 5.58 0.56 -8.51
CA ILE A 82 6.96 0.84 -8.91
C ILE A 82 7.54 -0.47 -9.41
N ASP A 83 8.13 -0.44 -10.60
CA ASP A 83 8.77 -1.63 -11.15
C ASP A 83 9.99 -2.01 -10.32
N GLY A 84 10.00 -3.26 -9.94
CA GLY A 84 11.08 -3.81 -9.13
C GLY A 84 12.12 -4.57 -9.94
#